data_4f0a68030c43287a0cda93ecb92400b9
#
_entry.id   4f0a68030c43287a0cda93ecb92400b9
#
_cell.length_a   1.000
_cell.length_b   1.000
_cell.length_c   1.000
_cell.angle_alpha   90.00
_cell.angle_beta   90.00
_cell.angle_gamma   90.00
#
_symmetry.space_group_name_H-M   'P 1'
#
loop_
_entity.id
_entity.type
_entity.pdbx_description
1 polymer ?
#
loop_
_entity_poly.entity_id
_entity_poly.type
_entity_poly.pdbx_seq_one_letter_code
_entity_poly.pdbx_strand_id
1 'polypeptide(L)'
;MEENKERNIVWKPQPRQLEFMRRPEPEALYGGAAGGGKSDALVIEALRQVHIPHYRALILRKTYPQLSDLVDKSQRYYLRAFPEAQYNATSHVWVFPSGAKIYFGSMQHTKDRTNYQGKAFDFIGFDELTHFEWEEYSYMMSRNRPTGPGTRVYLRATTNPGGVGHGWVKARFITPAPPGTPIEEECTVQMPDGTETVSYTHLRAHETEADL
;
A
#
# COMPACT_ATOMS: atom_id res chain seq x y z
N MET A 1 -22.97 27.74 22.38
CA MET A 1 -21.50 27.94 22.32
C MET A 1 -20.94 26.66 21.78
N GLU A 2 -20.63 26.60 20.46
CA GLU A 2 -19.93 25.49 19.88
C GLU A 2 -18.47 25.58 20.30
N GLU A 3 -18.02 24.61 21.10
CA GLU A 3 -16.61 24.43 21.39
C GLU A 3 -15.86 24.19 20.08
N ASN A 4 -15.06 25.14 19.71
CA ASN A 4 -14.10 25.05 18.61
C ASN A 4 -13.02 24.03 19.04
N LYS A 5 -13.29 22.73 18.87
CA LYS A 5 -12.28 21.68 19.06
C LYS A 5 -11.20 21.91 18.04
N GLU A 6 -10.12 22.54 18.43
CA GLU A 6 -8.89 22.61 17.63
C GLU A 6 -8.56 21.19 17.15
N ARG A 7 -8.68 20.96 15.85
CA ARG A 7 -8.35 19.67 15.25
C ARG A 7 -6.85 19.45 15.42
N ASN A 8 -6.46 18.53 16.27
CA ASN A 8 -5.07 18.13 16.45
C ASN A 8 -4.55 17.47 15.17
N ILE A 9 -3.84 18.24 14.35
CA ILE A 9 -3.27 17.75 13.09
C ILE A 9 -2.04 16.91 13.42
N VAL A 10 -2.16 15.60 13.30
CA VAL A 10 -1.08 14.64 13.55
C VAL A 10 -0.04 14.64 12.43
N TRP A 11 -0.50 14.79 11.19
CA TRP A 11 0.32 14.80 10.00
C TRP A 11 -0.33 15.61 8.89
N LYS A 12 0.47 16.29 8.07
CA LYS A 12 0.00 17.06 6.93
C LYS A 12 0.73 16.59 5.66
N PRO A 13 0.00 16.14 4.63
CA PRO A 13 0.64 15.70 3.40
C PRO A 13 1.26 16.87 2.63
N GLN A 14 2.39 16.61 2.01
CA GLN A 14 2.93 17.45 0.95
C GLN A 14 2.05 17.36 -0.31
N PRO A 15 2.09 18.30 -1.25
CA PRO A 15 1.22 18.29 -2.44
C PRO A 15 1.23 16.96 -3.22
N ARG A 16 2.41 16.39 -3.47
CA ARG A 16 2.56 15.12 -4.19
C ARG A 16 2.04 13.91 -3.40
N GLN A 17 2.26 13.90 -2.09
CA GLN A 17 1.69 12.87 -1.20
C GLN A 17 0.16 12.92 -1.23
N LEU A 18 -0.40 14.13 -1.17
CA LEU A 18 -1.85 14.33 -1.22
C LEU A 18 -2.44 13.84 -2.55
N GLU A 19 -1.75 14.12 -3.65
CA GLU A 19 -2.15 13.62 -4.97
C GLU A 19 -2.17 12.09 -5.01
N PHE A 20 -1.09 11.43 -4.59
CA PHE A 20 -1.02 9.97 -4.49
C PHE A 20 -2.16 9.39 -3.63
N MET A 21 -2.41 9.97 -2.46
CA MET A 21 -3.45 9.51 -1.53
C MET A 21 -4.88 9.72 -2.06
N ARG A 22 -5.09 10.68 -2.97
CA ARG A 22 -6.41 10.96 -3.57
C ARG A 22 -6.76 10.07 -4.75
N ARG A 23 -5.83 9.27 -5.24
CA ARG A 23 -6.04 8.44 -6.42
C ARG A 23 -7.15 7.41 -6.20
N PRO A 24 -8.15 7.37 -7.12
CA PRO A 24 -9.24 6.40 -7.04
C PRO A 24 -8.86 5.03 -7.57
N GLU A 25 -7.79 4.91 -8.35
CA GLU A 25 -7.38 3.69 -9.01
C GLU A 25 -7.09 2.56 -7.99
N PRO A 26 -7.39 1.30 -8.33
CA PRO A 26 -7.18 0.17 -7.43
C PRO A 26 -5.71 -0.09 -7.14
N GLU A 27 -4.82 0.36 -8.00
CA GLU A 27 -3.37 0.22 -7.85
C GLU A 27 -2.67 1.54 -8.18
N ALA A 28 -1.76 2.00 -7.33
CA ALA A 28 -0.97 3.20 -7.58
C ALA A 28 0.44 3.09 -7.03
N LEU A 29 1.41 3.54 -7.84
CA LEU A 29 2.83 3.65 -7.48
C LEU A 29 3.20 5.12 -7.22
N TYR A 30 3.89 5.37 -6.12
CA TYR A 30 4.52 6.65 -5.80
C TYR A 30 6.04 6.50 -5.83
N GLY A 31 6.62 6.87 -6.95
CA GLY A 31 8.06 6.85 -7.17
C GLY A 31 8.73 8.18 -6.85
N GLY A 32 10.06 8.22 -7.04
CA GLY A 32 10.89 9.42 -6.94
C GLY A 32 12.05 9.30 -5.96
N ALA A 33 12.86 10.36 -5.89
CA ALA A 33 14.09 10.42 -5.10
C ALA A 33 13.87 10.13 -3.60
N ALA A 34 14.92 9.70 -2.93
CA ALA A 34 14.94 9.48 -1.48
C ALA A 34 14.58 10.78 -0.73
N GLY A 35 13.96 10.66 0.44
CA GLY A 35 13.61 11.80 1.30
C GLY A 35 12.26 12.45 1.00
N GLY A 36 11.52 12.05 -0.04
CA GLY A 36 10.21 12.61 -0.39
C GLY A 36 9.04 12.23 0.53
N GLY A 37 9.29 11.58 1.67
CA GLY A 37 8.24 11.19 2.62
C GLY A 37 7.29 10.11 2.09
N LYS A 38 7.72 9.30 1.11
CA LYS A 38 6.90 8.26 0.48
C LYS A 38 6.40 7.23 1.48
N SER A 39 7.30 6.71 2.32
CA SER A 39 6.95 5.73 3.36
C SER A 39 6.00 6.30 4.42
N ASP A 40 6.12 7.61 4.75
CA ASP A 40 5.16 8.28 5.65
C ASP A 40 3.76 8.31 5.03
N ALA A 41 3.66 8.66 3.74
CA ALA A 41 2.38 8.64 3.03
C ALA A 41 1.76 7.24 3.02
N LEU A 42 2.56 6.20 2.80
CA LEU A 42 2.11 4.81 2.78
C LEU A 42 1.58 4.36 4.16
N VAL A 43 2.31 4.67 5.23
CA VAL A 43 1.93 4.36 6.62
C VAL A 43 0.63 5.08 7.00
N ILE A 44 0.49 6.36 6.64
CA ILE A 44 -0.74 7.13 6.88
C ILE A 44 -1.90 6.63 6.03
N GLU A 45 -1.67 6.24 4.78
CA GLU A 45 -2.71 5.71 3.89
C GLU A 45 -3.39 4.47 4.47
N ALA A 46 -2.64 3.61 5.16
CA ALA A 46 -3.20 2.43 5.82
C ALA A 46 -4.24 2.76 6.92
N LEU A 47 -4.23 3.98 7.47
CA LEU A 47 -5.23 4.42 8.46
C LEU A 47 -6.59 4.76 7.86
N ARG A 48 -6.71 4.87 6.54
CA ARG A 48 -7.90 5.41 5.87
C ARG A 48 -9.22 4.75 6.27
N GLN A 49 -9.19 3.46 6.55
CA GLN A 49 -10.39 2.67 6.83
C GLN A 49 -10.39 2.02 8.23
N VAL A 50 -9.52 2.47 9.14
CA VAL A 50 -9.43 1.88 10.51
C VAL A 50 -10.68 2.10 11.37
N HIS A 51 -11.64 2.89 10.92
CA HIS A 51 -12.95 3.05 11.55
C HIS A 51 -13.89 1.87 11.27
N ILE A 52 -13.57 1.01 10.28
CA ILE A 52 -14.38 -0.16 9.89
C ILE A 52 -13.87 -1.39 10.67
N PRO A 53 -14.69 -2.06 11.48
CA PRO A 53 -14.23 -3.08 12.44
C PRO A 53 -13.46 -4.25 11.85
N HIS A 54 -13.85 -4.72 10.67
CA HIS A 54 -13.22 -5.86 10.01
C HIS A 54 -12.08 -5.48 9.06
N TYR A 55 -11.80 -4.19 8.89
CA TYR A 55 -10.71 -3.73 8.02
C TYR A 55 -9.37 -4.38 8.35
N ARG A 56 -8.69 -4.86 7.32
CA ARG A 56 -7.36 -5.46 7.41
C ARG A 56 -6.44 -4.81 6.40
N ALA A 57 -5.41 -4.15 6.89
CA ALA A 57 -4.33 -3.60 6.08
C ALA A 57 -3.04 -4.38 6.27
N LEU A 58 -2.21 -4.44 5.25
CA LEU A 58 -0.86 -5.00 5.32
C LEU A 58 0.12 -4.01 4.70
N ILE A 59 1.20 -3.72 5.41
CA ILE A 59 2.34 -2.98 4.87
C ILE A 59 3.53 -3.93 4.79
N LEU A 60 4.13 -4.00 3.60
CA LEU A 60 5.23 -4.91 3.28
C LEU A 60 6.53 -4.16 3.03
N ARG A 61 7.61 -4.71 3.56
CA ARG A 61 8.98 -4.37 3.21
C ARG A 61 9.74 -5.65 2.84
N LYS A 62 10.82 -5.53 2.06
CA LYS A 62 11.54 -6.72 1.59
C LYS A 62 12.15 -7.53 2.73
N THR A 63 12.78 -6.87 3.70
CA THR A 63 13.43 -7.55 4.82
C THR A 63 12.89 -7.08 6.16
N TYR A 64 12.99 -7.96 7.14
CA TYR A 64 12.54 -7.68 8.49
C TYR A 64 13.30 -6.52 9.19
N PRO A 65 14.63 -6.42 9.09
CA PRO A 65 15.34 -5.27 9.66
C PRO A 65 14.90 -3.92 9.08
N GLN A 66 14.55 -3.89 7.79
CA GLN A 66 14.07 -2.67 7.14
C GLN A 66 12.65 -2.29 7.58
N LEU A 67 11.87 -3.24 8.12
CA LEU A 67 10.51 -3.02 8.59
C LEU A 67 10.48 -2.13 9.84
N SER A 68 11.53 -2.12 10.65
CA SER A 68 11.62 -1.34 11.90
C SER A 68 11.35 0.14 11.67
N ASP A 69 11.89 0.74 10.61
CA ASP A 69 11.65 2.15 10.27
C ASP A 69 10.16 2.46 10.03
N LEU A 70 9.45 1.56 9.36
CA LEU A 70 8.01 1.71 9.14
C LEU A 70 7.21 1.54 10.44
N VAL A 71 7.63 0.63 11.31
CA VAL A 71 7.03 0.44 12.63
C VAL A 71 7.21 1.70 13.48
N ASP A 72 8.41 2.27 13.52
CA ASP A 72 8.71 3.50 14.27
C ASP A 72 7.89 4.68 13.77
N LYS A 73 7.74 4.83 12.44
CA LYS A 73 6.85 5.83 11.82
C LYS A 73 5.40 5.59 12.24
N SER A 74 4.93 4.35 12.20
CA SER A 74 3.57 4.02 12.62
C SER A 74 3.31 4.36 14.08
N GLN A 75 4.24 4.07 14.99
CA GLN A 75 4.14 4.43 16.40
C GLN A 75 4.02 5.94 16.59
N ARG A 76 4.82 6.71 15.87
CA ARG A 76 4.79 8.18 15.91
C ARG A 76 3.43 8.76 15.50
N TYR A 77 2.80 8.20 14.46
CA TYR A 77 1.55 8.74 13.93
C TYR A 77 0.31 8.10 14.54
N TYR A 78 0.30 6.77 14.71
CA TYR A 78 -0.90 6.05 15.10
C TYR A 78 -1.29 6.32 16.54
N LEU A 79 -0.34 6.36 17.47
CA LEU A 79 -0.62 6.68 18.87
C LEU A 79 -1.12 8.12 19.07
N ARG A 80 -0.67 9.06 18.22
CA ARG A 80 -1.17 10.43 18.28
C ARG A 80 -2.57 10.58 17.70
N ALA A 81 -2.89 9.80 16.65
CA ALA A 81 -4.20 9.80 16.01
C ALA A 81 -5.23 8.95 16.77
N PHE A 82 -4.79 7.85 17.35
CA PHE A 82 -5.59 6.85 18.05
C PHE A 82 -4.87 6.42 19.33
N PRO A 83 -4.97 7.19 20.43
CA PRO A 83 -4.25 6.90 21.68
C PRO A 83 -4.55 5.53 22.29
N GLU A 84 -5.73 4.96 21.99
CA GLU A 84 -6.16 3.64 22.48
C GLU A 84 -5.72 2.48 21.58
N ALA A 85 -5.09 2.77 20.42
CA ALA A 85 -4.58 1.72 19.54
C ALA A 85 -3.41 1.00 20.19
N GLN A 86 -3.33 -0.31 20.01
CA GLN A 86 -2.32 -1.16 20.62
C GLN A 86 -1.45 -1.82 19.55
N TYR A 87 -0.15 -1.80 19.78
CA TYR A 87 0.83 -2.47 18.92
C TYR A 87 1.35 -3.74 19.59
N ASN A 88 1.19 -4.87 18.92
CA ASN A 88 1.81 -6.13 19.33
C ASN A 88 3.14 -6.29 18.59
N ALA A 89 4.24 -6.14 19.33
CA ALA A 89 5.60 -6.21 18.79
C ALA A 89 6.01 -7.62 18.33
N THR A 90 5.42 -8.67 18.89
CA THR A 90 5.72 -10.05 18.49
C THR A 90 5.09 -10.43 17.17
N SER A 91 3.85 -10.03 16.95
CA SER A 91 3.11 -10.33 15.71
C SER A 91 3.16 -9.19 14.69
N HIS A 92 3.75 -8.04 15.05
CA HIS A 92 3.82 -6.82 14.23
C HIS A 92 2.45 -6.34 13.74
N VAL A 93 1.49 -6.25 14.66
CA VAL A 93 0.11 -5.91 14.35
C VAL A 93 -0.37 -4.77 15.24
N TRP A 94 -0.91 -3.74 14.62
CA TRP A 94 -1.74 -2.74 15.28
C TRP A 94 -3.19 -3.22 15.37
N VAL A 95 -3.78 -3.03 16.53
CA VAL A 95 -5.21 -3.23 16.78
C VAL A 95 -5.82 -1.90 17.18
N PHE A 96 -6.84 -1.47 16.47
CA PHE A 96 -7.54 -0.20 16.70
C PHE A 96 -8.80 -0.42 17.54
N PRO A 97 -9.33 0.62 18.22
CA PRO A 97 -10.54 0.51 19.03
C PRO A 97 -11.76 -0.04 18.28
N SER A 98 -11.84 0.19 16.98
CA SER A 98 -12.88 -0.37 16.10
C SER A 98 -12.80 -1.89 15.92
N GLY A 99 -11.64 -2.51 16.18
CA GLY A 99 -11.32 -3.89 15.84
C GLY A 99 -10.54 -4.04 14.51
N ALA A 100 -10.34 -2.95 13.78
CA ALA A 100 -9.49 -2.93 12.59
C ALA A 100 -8.04 -3.30 12.93
N LYS A 101 -7.32 -3.88 11.96
CA LYS A 101 -5.92 -4.28 12.15
C LYS A 101 -5.04 -3.83 11.00
N ILE A 102 -3.84 -3.36 11.33
CA ILE A 102 -2.78 -3.09 10.37
C ILE A 102 -1.60 -3.99 10.69
N TYR A 103 -1.21 -4.81 9.73
CA TYR A 103 -0.11 -5.76 9.82
C TYR A 103 1.13 -5.16 9.16
N PHE A 104 2.28 -5.39 9.76
CA PHE A 104 3.58 -5.12 9.18
C PHE A 104 4.26 -6.45 8.89
N GLY A 105 4.66 -6.66 7.65
CA GLY A 105 5.22 -7.93 7.21
C GLY A 105 6.41 -7.76 6.28
N SER A 106 7.18 -8.85 6.15
CA SER A 106 8.29 -8.91 5.21
C SER A 106 8.16 -10.13 4.30
N MET A 107 8.84 -10.05 3.16
CA MET A 107 8.94 -11.13 2.19
C MET A 107 10.37 -11.16 1.65
N GLN A 108 11.27 -11.74 2.46
CA GLN A 108 12.70 -11.77 2.14
C GLN A 108 13.01 -12.71 0.99
N HIS A 109 12.28 -13.83 0.93
CA HIS A 109 12.39 -14.82 -0.13
C HIS A 109 11.01 -15.04 -0.76
N THR A 110 10.98 -15.42 -2.03
CA THR A 110 9.73 -15.67 -2.77
C THR A 110 8.85 -16.75 -2.10
N LYS A 111 9.46 -17.72 -1.41
CA LYS A 111 8.72 -18.71 -0.62
C LYS A 111 7.95 -18.13 0.56
N ASP A 112 8.35 -16.96 1.08
CA ASP A 112 7.71 -16.34 2.23
C ASP A 112 6.29 -15.86 1.92
N ARG A 113 5.92 -15.79 0.63
CA ARG A 113 4.54 -15.54 0.18
C ARG A 113 3.53 -16.52 0.79
N THR A 114 3.97 -17.75 1.13
CA THR A 114 3.12 -18.76 1.78
C THR A 114 2.66 -18.35 3.17
N ASN A 115 3.37 -17.44 3.87
CA ASN A 115 2.97 -16.88 5.16
C ASN A 115 1.66 -16.07 5.06
N TYR A 116 1.29 -15.66 3.85
CA TYR A 116 0.07 -14.91 3.53
C TYR A 116 -1.02 -15.79 2.91
N GLN A 117 -0.77 -17.09 2.78
CA GLN A 117 -1.75 -18.03 2.27
C GLN A 117 -3.00 -18.06 3.16
N GLY A 118 -4.18 -18.05 2.55
CA GLY A 118 -5.45 -18.01 3.26
C GLY A 118 -5.85 -16.67 3.86
N LYS A 119 -4.96 -15.67 3.86
CA LYS A 119 -5.25 -14.32 4.36
C LYS A 119 -5.88 -13.45 3.27
N ALA A 120 -6.63 -12.43 3.70
CA ALA A 120 -7.20 -11.39 2.87
C ALA A 120 -6.92 -10.02 3.49
N PHE A 121 -6.68 -9.03 2.64
CA PHE A 121 -6.42 -7.65 3.07
C PHE A 121 -7.15 -6.67 2.15
N ASP A 122 -7.84 -5.70 2.74
CA ASP A 122 -8.50 -4.62 2.01
C ASP A 122 -7.50 -3.62 1.44
N PHE A 123 -6.39 -3.42 2.15
CA PHE A 123 -5.29 -2.58 1.74
C PHE A 123 -3.97 -3.35 1.80
N ILE A 124 -3.17 -3.27 0.74
CA ILE A 124 -1.79 -3.74 0.76
C ILE A 124 -0.89 -2.60 0.30
N GLY A 125 0.05 -2.23 1.17
CA GLY A 125 1.08 -1.24 0.90
C GLY A 125 2.45 -1.90 0.71
N PHE A 126 3.11 -1.67 -0.42
CA PHE A 126 4.49 -2.07 -0.64
C PHE A 126 5.42 -0.87 -0.48
N ASP A 127 6.34 -0.94 0.46
CA ASP A 127 7.40 0.06 0.56
C ASP A 127 8.66 -0.45 -0.13
N GLU A 128 9.27 0.36 -0.98
CA GLU A 128 10.40 0.01 -1.85
C GLU A 128 10.05 -1.15 -2.81
N LEU A 129 9.03 -0.94 -3.65
CA LEU A 129 8.49 -1.98 -4.54
C LEU A 129 9.54 -2.62 -5.46
N THR A 130 10.55 -1.86 -5.90
CA THR A 130 11.63 -2.40 -6.75
C THR A 130 12.52 -3.43 -6.06
N HIS A 131 12.37 -3.64 -4.75
CA HIS A 131 13.05 -4.73 -4.05
C HIS A 131 12.32 -6.07 -4.15
N PHE A 132 11.07 -6.07 -4.63
CA PHE A 132 10.25 -7.28 -4.77
C PHE A 132 10.30 -7.83 -6.19
N GLU A 133 10.22 -9.14 -6.30
CA GLU A 133 10.04 -9.82 -7.57
C GLU A 133 8.58 -9.75 -8.03
N TRP A 134 8.35 -9.86 -9.34
CA TRP A 134 6.99 -9.87 -9.89
C TRP A 134 6.10 -10.97 -9.29
N GLU A 135 6.65 -12.16 -9.06
CA GLU A 135 5.92 -13.28 -8.46
C GLU A 135 5.42 -12.96 -7.04
N GLU A 136 6.19 -12.22 -6.26
CA GLU A 136 5.82 -11.80 -4.91
C GLU A 136 4.67 -10.79 -4.96
N TYR A 137 4.79 -9.81 -5.84
CA TYR A 137 3.79 -8.77 -6.01
C TYR A 137 2.47 -9.33 -6.55
N SER A 138 2.51 -10.10 -7.64
CA SER A 138 1.34 -10.69 -8.27
C SER A 138 0.62 -11.68 -7.35
N TYR A 139 1.37 -12.43 -6.53
CA TYR A 139 0.76 -13.27 -5.50
C TYR A 139 -0.03 -12.45 -4.49
N MET A 140 0.52 -11.33 -4.03
CA MET A 140 -0.15 -10.46 -3.06
C MET A 140 -1.35 -9.73 -3.65
N MET A 141 -1.38 -9.45 -4.96
CA MET A 141 -2.59 -8.95 -5.63
C MET A 141 -3.77 -9.91 -5.41
N SER A 142 -3.55 -11.22 -5.48
CA SER A 142 -4.59 -12.23 -5.21
C SER A 142 -5.05 -12.26 -3.74
N ARG A 143 -4.30 -11.65 -2.82
CA ARG A 143 -4.66 -11.49 -1.39
C ARG A 143 -5.39 -10.17 -1.13
N ASN A 144 -5.36 -9.24 -2.06
CA ASN A 144 -6.05 -7.96 -1.97
C ASN A 144 -7.52 -8.14 -2.35
N ARG A 145 -8.32 -8.43 -1.36
CA ARG A 145 -9.76 -8.72 -1.50
C ARG A 145 -10.50 -8.29 -0.24
N PRO A 146 -11.82 -8.01 -0.32
CA PRO A 146 -12.58 -7.49 0.80
C PRO A 146 -12.57 -8.47 1.98
N THR A 147 -12.39 -7.95 3.18
CA THR A 147 -12.48 -8.71 4.42
C THR A 147 -13.87 -8.62 5.05
N GLY A 148 -14.71 -7.74 4.53
CA GLY A 148 -16.09 -7.54 4.95
C GLY A 148 -16.78 -6.41 4.17
N PRO A 149 -18.04 -6.12 4.46
CA PRO A 149 -18.80 -5.11 3.74
C PRO A 149 -18.30 -3.69 4.03
N GLY A 150 -18.39 -2.80 3.04
CA GLY A 150 -18.09 -1.38 3.18
C GLY A 150 -16.62 -0.99 3.09
N THR A 151 -15.71 -1.96 2.94
CA THR A 151 -14.30 -1.68 2.69
C THR A 151 -14.02 -1.47 1.21
N ARG A 152 -13.13 -0.53 0.92
CA ARG A 152 -12.51 -0.38 -0.39
C ARG A 152 -11.26 -1.23 -0.44
N VAL A 153 -11.09 -1.96 -1.55
CA VAL A 153 -9.93 -2.82 -1.80
C VAL A 153 -8.99 -2.12 -2.78
N TYR A 154 -7.72 -1.95 -2.40
CA TYR A 154 -6.72 -1.32 -3.26
C TYR A 154 -5.28 -1.57 -2.80
N LEU A 155 -4.36 -1.40 -3.75
CA LEU A 155 -2.91 -1.51 -3.56
C LEU A 155 -2.26 -0.12 -3.64
N ARG A 156 -1.25 0.09 -2.84
CA ARG A 156 -0.37 1.27 -2.91
C ARG A 156 1.07 0.82 -2.81
N ALA A 157 1.92 1.41 -3.61
CA ALA A 157 3.33 1.12 -3.57
C ALA A 157 4.16 2.40 -3.56
N THR A 158 5.30 2.34 -2.89
CA THR A 158 6.34 3.37 -2.98
C THR A 158 7.59 2.75 -3.55
N THR A 159 8.43 3.53 -4.21
CA THR A 159 9.67 3.02 -4.75
C THR A 159 10.74 4.10 -4.89
N ASN A 160 11.98 3.63 -4.90
CA ASN A 160 13.15 4.32 -5.42
C ASN A 160 13.68 3.54 -6.63
N PRO A 161 14.53 4.14 -7.48
CA PRO A 161 15.17 3.43 -8.59
C PRO A 161 16.08 2.30 -8.10
N GLY A 162 16.26 1.27 -8.93
CA GLY A 162 17.14 0.14 -8.65
C GLY A 162 16.44 -1.04 -7.97
N GLY A 163 17.22 -2.11 -7.69
CA GLY A 163 16.71 -3.35 -7.12
C GLY A 163 16.31 -4.40 -8.16
N VAL A 164 16.03 -5.62 -7.69
CA VAL A 164 15.73 -6.79 -8.54
C VAL A 164 14.44 -6.61 -9.35
N GLY A 165 13.49 -5.88 -8.81
CA GLY A 165 12.19 -5.63 -9.44
C GLY A 165 12.15 -4.42 -10.36
N HIS A 166 13.25 -3.68 -10.53
CA HIS A 166 13.27 -2.45 -11.31
C HIS A 166 12.66 -2.62 -12.72
N GLY A 167 13.02 -3.69 -13.41
CA GLY A 167 12.57 -3.97 -14.79
C GLY A 167 11.04 -4.11 -14.89
N TRP A 168 10.45 -4.94 -14.05
CA TRP A 168 8.99 -5.16 -14.09
C TRP A 168 8.20 -3.94 -13.56
N VAL A 169 8.70 -3.25 -12.53
CA VAL A 169 8.07 -2.03 -12.04
C VAL A 169 8.06 -0.95 -13.11
N LYS A 170 9.19 -0.78 -13.80
CA LYS A 170 9.28 0.15 -14.94
C LYS A 170 8.33 -0.23 -16.07
N ALA A 171 8.30 -1.48 -16.46
CA ALA A 171 7.42 -1.97 -17.52
C ALA A 171 5.93 -1.77 -17.18
N ARG A 172 5.53 -2.02 -15.91
CA ARG A 172 4.14 -1.93 -15.49
C ARG A 172 3.66 -0.49 -15.28
N PHE A 173 4.44 0.33 -14.58
CA PHE A 173 3.96 1.62 -14.08
C PHE A 173 4.52 2.83 -14.83
N ILE A 174 5.66 2.69 -15.52
CA ILE A 174 6.42 3.85 -16.00
C ILE A 174 6.39 3.93 -17.53
N THR A 175 6.75 2.83 -18.19
CA THR A 175 6.84 2.80 -19.66
C THR A 175 5.50 3.04 -20.37
N PRO A 176 4.34 2.54 -19.88
CA PRO A 176 3.08 2.63 -20.62
C PRO A 176 2.52 4.05 -20.72
N ALA A 177 2.75 4.92 -19.72
CA ALA A 177 2.13 6.24 -19.70
C ALA A 177 2.93 7.26 -18.90
N PRO A 178 2.77 8.57 -19.20
CA PRO A 178 3.35 9.64 -18.38
C PRO A 178 2.86 9.64 -16.94
N PRO A 179 3.60 10.26 -16.00
CA PRO A 179 3.17 10.39 -14.61
C PRO A 179 1.77 10.98 -14.47
N GLY A 180 0.98 10.44 -13.56
CA GLY A 180 -0.38 10.90 -13.30
C GLY A 180 -1.46 10.41 -14.28
N THR A 181 -1.08 9.69 -15.33
CA THR A 181 -2.00 9.12 -16.32
C THR A 181 -2.40 7.70 -15.90
N PRO A 182 -3.71 7.38 -15.80
CA PRO A 182 -4.16 6.00 -15.61
C PRO A 182 -3.71 5.08 -16.75
N ILE A 183 -3.34 3.85 -16.39
CA ILE A 183 -2.97 2.79 -17.33
C ILE A 183 -4.08 1.75 -17.26
N GLU A 184 -4.64 1.41 -18.40
CA GLU A 184 -5.66 0.38 -18.53
C GLU A 184 -5.03 -0.86 -19.17
N GLU A 185 -5.19 -2.00 -18.52
CA GLU A 185 -4.77 -3.30 -19.03
C GLU A 185 -6.01 -4.16 -19.27
N GLU A 186 -6.12 -4.73 -20.45
CA GLU A 186 -7.12 -5.73 -20.76
C GLU A 186 -6.54 -7.12 -20.53
N CYS A 187 -7.21 -7.91 -19.72
CA CYS A 187 -6.89 -9.32 -19.49
C CYS A 187 -8.02 -10.18 -20.01
N THR A 188 -7.71 -11.07 -20.93
CA THR A 188 -8.66 -12.05 -21.44
C THR A 188 -8.63 -13.30 -20.57
N VAL A 189 -9.76 -13.63 -19.96
CA VAL A 189 -9.93 -14.83 -19.13
C VAL A 189 -10.73 -15.86 -19.90
N GLN A 190 -10.21 -17.06 -19.99
CA GLN A 190 -10.93 -18.22 -20.56
C GLN A 190 -11.93 -18.74 -19.53
N MET A 191 -13.20 -18.55 -19.81
CA MET A 191 -14.28 -19.08 -18.99
C MET A 191 -14.80 -20.40 -19.58
N PRO A 192 -15.38 -21.30 -18.77
CA PRO A 192 -15.92 -22.59 -19.27
C PRO A 192 -17.01 -22.44 -20.35
N ASP A 193 -17.71 -21.31 -20.33
CA ASP A 193 -18.82 -20.96 -21.22
C ASP A 193 -18.41 -19.96 -22.32
N GLY A 194 -17.14 -19.57 -22.38
CA GLY A 194 -16.61 -18.63 -23.36
C GLY A 194 -15.38 -17.88 -22.88
N THR A 195 -15.03 -16.82 -23.61
CA THR A 195 -13.90 -15.93 -23.30
C THR A 195 -14.45 -14.59 -22.85
N GLU A 196 -14.06 -14.14 -21.66
CA GLU A 196 -14.40 -12.82 -21.12
C GLU A 196 -13.16 -11.93 -21.08
N THR A 197 -13.29 -10.68 -21.53
CA THR A 197 -12.25 -9.67 -21.42
C THR A 197 -12.52 -8.81 -20.18
N VAL A 198 -11.57 -8.77 -19.26
CA VAL A 198 -11.65 -7.96 -18.04
C VAL A 198 -10.65 -6.81 -18.15
N SER A 199 -11.15 -5.59 -17.98
CA SER A 199 -10.31 -4.39 -17.92
C SER A 199 -9.83 -4.15 -16.50
N TYR A 200 -8.55 -3.83 -16.36
CA TYR A 200 -7.92 -3.52 -15.08
C TYR A 200 -7.15 -2.20 -15.18
N THR A 201 -7.44 -1.28 -14.26
CA THR A 201 -6.82 0.05 -14.27
C THR A 201 -5.82 0.22 -13.12
N HIS A 202 -4.62 0.63 -13.43
CA HIS A 202 -3.62 1.03 -12.45
C HIS A 202 -2.98 2.38 -12.80
N LEU A 203 -2.22 2.95 -11.87
CA LEU A 203 -1.68 4.30 -12.04
C LEU A 203 -0.25 4.41 -11.55
N ARG A 204 0.55 5.12 -12.35
CA ARG A 204 1.79 5.75 -11.90
C ARG A 204 1.48 7.13 -11.30
N ALA A 205 1.75 7.34 -10.01
CA ALA A 205 1.78 8.67 -9.40
C ALA A 205 3.21 9.22 -9.41
N HIS A 206 3.35 10.43 -9.93
CA HIS A 206 4.54 11.29 -9.99
C HIS A 206 5.93 10.70 -9.71
N GLU A 207 6.75 10.78 -10.75
CA GLU A 207 8.22 10.79 -10.67
C GLU A 207 8.75 12.00 -11.44
N THR A 208 9.87 12.53 -11.01
CA THR A 208 10.70 13.38 -11.87
C THR A 208 11.47 12.47 -12.81
N GLU A 209 11.54 12.79 -14.10
CA GLU A 209 12.20 11.98 -15.16
C GLU A 209 13.66 11.60 -14.87
N ALA A 210 14.28 12.18 -13.86
CA ALA A 210 15.69 11.95 -13.49
C ALA A 210 15.93 10.73 -12.60
N ASP A 211 14.89 10.03 -12.10
CA ASP A 211 15.04 9.13 -10.96
C ASP A 211 14.75 7.64 -11.25
N LEU A 212 14.62 7.23 -12.54
CA LEU A 212 14.45 5.81 -12.91
C LEU A 212 15.23 5.41 -14.15
#